data_323bd8118d1f415a348eeddcafd7a7ea
#
_entry.id   323bd8118d1f415a348eeddcafd7a7ea
#
_cell.length_a   1.000
_cell.length_b   1.000
_cell.length_c   1.000
_cell.angle_alpha   90.00
_cell.angle_beta   90.00
_cell.angle_gamma   90.00
#
_symmetry.space_group_name_H-M   'P 1'
#
loop_
_entity.id
_entity.type
_entity.pdbx_description
1 polymer ?
#
loop_
_entity_poly.entity_id
_entity_poly.type
_entity_poly.pdbx_seq_one_letter_code
_entity_poly.pdbx_strand_id
1 'polypeptide(L)'
;MIIGGVAGGASTAARLRRLDEQAEIILFEKGEYISYANCGLPYYIGGVIEERERLFVQTPVSFKARFNIEVRIKSEVKAIEPENKQVVIKDWATGKTYRESFDKLVLSPGAEPVLPPWEGIRTEGIFTLRNVADTDR
;
A
#
# COMPACT_ATOMS: atom_id res chain seq x y z
N MET A 1 1.05 6.92 -12.71
CA MET A 1 1.30 5.70 -11.90
C MET A 1 1.70 6.08 -10.48
N ILE A 2 1.30 5.29 -9.48
CA ILE A 2 1.58 5.54 -8.06
C ILE A 2 2.06 4.22 -7.41
N ILE A 3 3.16 4.28 -6.67
CA ILE A 3 3.71 3.14 -5.92
C ILE A 3 3.44 3.36 -4.43
N GLY A 4 2.71 2.44 -3.81
CA GLY A 4 2.26 2.47 -2.43
C GLY A 4 0.86 3.04 -2.27
N GLY A 5 -0.03 2.28 -1.65
CA GLY A 5 -1.48 2.51 -1.63
C GLY A 5 -2.07 3.00 -0.31
N VAL A 6 -1.24 3.32 0.70
CA VAL A 6 -1.77 3.71 2.01
C VAL A 6 -1.96 5.24 2.09
N ALA A 7 -1.30 5.95 2.97
CA ALA A 7 -1.58 7.37 3.21
C ALA A 7 -1.19 8.27 2.02
N GLY A 8 0.11 8.27 1.66
CA GLY A 8 0.64 9.16 0.63
C GLY A 8 0.06 8.88 -0.75
N GLY A 9 0.10 7.61 -1.17
CA GLY A 9 -0.35 7.22 -2.50
C GLY A 9 -1.86 7.35 -2.68
N ALA A 10 -2.67 6.90 -1.72
CA ALA A 10 -4.13 7.01 -1.80
C ALA A 10 -4.58 8.49 -1.82
N SER A 11 -3.98 9.34 -0.98
CA SER A 11 -4.27 10.77 -0.96
C SER A 11 -3.89 11.46 -2.28
N THR A 12 -2.72 11.11 -2.82
CA THR A 12 -2.24 11.62 -4.11
C THR A 12 -3.16 11.19 -5.24
N ALA A 13 -3.52 9.91 -5.29
CA ALA A 13 -4.41 9.36 -6.31
C ALA A 13 -5.77 10.07 -6.33
N ALA A 14 -6.39 10.23 -5.16
CA ALA A 14 -7.65 10.93 -5.01
C ALA A 14 -7.54 12.43 -5.39
N ARG A 15 -6.40 13.07 -5.08
CA ARG A 15 -6.16 14.48 -5.47
C ARG A 15 -5.95 14.62 -6.96
N LEU A 16 -5.14 13.76 -7.57
CA LEU A 16 -4.89 13.76 -9.02
C LEU A 16 -6.19 13.60 -9.81
N ARG A 17 -7.06 12.67 -9.42
CA ARG A 17 -8.36 12.49 -10.08
C ARG A 17 -9.22 13.75 -10.05
N ARG A 18 -9.19 14.52 -8.95
CA ARG A 18 -9.93 15.78 -8.85
C ARG A 18 -9.32 16.89 -9.70
N LEU A 19 -8.06 16.80 -10.05
CA LEU A 19 -7.36 17.77 -10.91
C LEU A 19 -7.47 17.42 -12.38
N ASP A 20 -7.57 16.14 -12.70
CA ASP A 20 -7.66 15.64 -14.06
C ASP A 20 -8.56 14.38 -14.08
N GLU A 21 -9.78 14.55 -14.58
CA GLU A 21 -10.76 13.47 -14.67
C GLU A 21 -10.42 12.47 -15.77
N GLN A 22 -9.60 12.84 -16.75
CA GLN A 22 -9.23 11.99 -17.89
C GLN A 22 -7.94 11.20 -17.66
N ALA A 23 -7.16 11.55 -16.64
CA ALA A 23 -5.92 10.86 -16.35
C ALA A 23 -6.14 9.37 -16.10
N GLU A 24 -5.34 8.51 -16.70
CA GLU A 24 -5.24 7.10 -16.32
C GLU A 24 -4.37 6.99 -15.07
N ILE A 25 -4.95 6.48 -13.99
CA ILE A 25 -4.27 6.37 -12.70
C ILE A 25 -4.24 4.89 -12.28
N ILE A 26 -3.03 4.34 -12.21
CA ILE A 26 -2.77 2.99 -11.69
C ILE A 26 -2.02 3.13 -10.38
N LEU A 27 -2.50 2.45 -9.34
CA LEU A 27 -1.89 2.40 -8.02
C LEU A 27 -1.47 0.97 -7.70
N PHE A 28 -0.18 0.77 -7.44
CA PHE A 28 0.39 -0.50 -7.01
C PHE A 28 0.57 -0.53 -5.50
N GLU A 29 0.10 -1.60 -4.87
CA GLU A 29 0.31 -1.87 -3.45
C GLU A 29 0.84 -3.30 -3.26
N LYS A 30 1.96 -3.43 -2.52
CA LYS A 30 2.57 -4.74 -2.25
C LYS A 30 1.72 -5.61 -1.33
N GLY A 31 0.98 -4.96 -0.41
CA GLY A 31 0.09 -5.63 0.54
C GLY A 31 -1.30 -5.91 -0.02
N GLU A 32 -2.18 -6.36 0.86
CA GLU A 32 -3.57 -6.67 0.54
C GLU A 32 -4.50 -5.47 0.71
N TYR A 33 -4.08 -4.45 1.45
CA TYR A 33 -4.93 -3.36 1.89
C TYR A 33 -4.37 -2.01 1.47
N ILE A 34 -5.26 -1.15 1.00
CA ILE A 34 -4.97 0.26 0.71
C ILE A 34 -5.69 1.16 1.72
N SER A 35 -5.25 2.40 1.83
CA SER A 35 -5.99 3.48 2.52
C SER A 35 -6.57 3.06 3.87
N TYR A 36 -5.77 2.48 4.73
CA TYR A 36 -6.15 2.13 6.10
C TYR A 36 -5.52 3.08 7.12
N ALA A 37 -6.13 3.13 8.31
CA ALA A 37 -5.70 3.97 9.42
C ALA A 37 -4.48 3.37 10.12
N ASN A 38 -3.26 3.73 9.69
CA ASN A 38 -2.02 3.29 10.36
C ASN A 38 -2.03 3.61 11.86
N CYS A 39 -2.50 4.80 12.22
CA CYS A 39 -2.61 5.23 13.62
C CYS A 39 -3.65 4.43 14.42
N GLY A 40 -4.58 3.76 13.74
CA GLY A 40 -5.62 2.93 14.34
C GLY A 40 -5.12 1.55 14.77
N LEU A 41 -4.02 1.06 14.19
CA LEU A 41 -3.53 -0.30 14.45
C LEU A 41 -3.28 -0.59 15.93
N PRO A 42 -2.57 0.28 16.70
CA PRO A 42 -2.40 0.06 18.14
C PRO A 42 -3.72 0.07 18.92
N TYR A 43 -4.68 0.90 18.51
CA TYR A 43 -5.99 0.98 19.16
C TYR A 43 -6.86 -0.25 18.88
N TYR A 44 -6.69 -0.84 17.69
CA TYR A 44 -7.33 -2.11 17.37
C TYR A 44 -6.77 -3.26 18.23
N ILE A 45 -5.43 -3.36 18.35
CA ILE A 45 -4.80 -4.35 19.22
C ILE A 45 -5.21 -4.14 20.69
N GLY A 46 -5.32 -2.88 21.13
CA GLY A 46 -5.73 -2.53 22.50
C GLY A 46 -7.23 -2.63 22.77
N GLY A 47 -8.05 -3.08 21.78
CA GLY A 47 -9.49 -3.27 21.94
C GLY A 47 -10.33 -1.99 21.96
N VAL A 48 -9.74 -0.83 21.67
CA VAL A 48 -10.49 0.45 21.55
C VAL A 48 -11.25 0.51 20.24
N ILE A 49 -10.65 0.01 19.16
CA ILE A 49 -11.33 -0.24 17.90
C ILE A 49 -11.70 -1.73 17.90
N GLU A 50 -12.96 -2.02 18.08
CA GLU A 50 -13.45 -3.40 18.22
C GLU A 50 -13.60 -4.11 16.87
N GLU A 51 -14.00 -3.37 15.83
CA GLU A 51 -14.26 -3.91 14.51
C GLU A 51 -13.07 -3.63 13.58
N ARG A 52 -12.46 -4.69 13.05
CA ARG A 52 -11.31 -4.62 12.13
C ARG A 52 -11.60 -3.76 10.88
N GLU A 53 -12.83 -3.82 10.41
CA GLU A 53 -13.32 -3.10 9.23
C GLU A 53 -13.21 -1.58 9.38
N ARG A 54 -13.25 -1.07 10.61
CA ARG A 54 -13.07 0.37 10.90
C ARG A 54 -11.65 0.87 10.65
N LEU A 55 -10.69 -0.02 10.47
CA LEU A 55 -9.35 0.35 10.04
C LEU A 55 -9.33 0.83 8.59
N PHE A 56 -10.26 0.39 7.75
CA PHE A 56 -10.23 0.66 6.31
C PHE A 56 -10.99 1.92 5.94
N VAL A 57 -10.28 2.90 5.40
CA VAL A 57 -10.87 4.14 4.87
C VAL A 57 -11.42 3.92 3.47
N GLN A 58 -10.70 3.18 2.64
CA GLN A 58 -11.11 2.77 1.30
C GLN A 58 -10.64 1.34 1.00
N THR A 59 -11.42 0.64 0.19
CA THR A 59 -11.02 -0.63 -0.41
C THR A 59 -10.68 -0.44 -1.90
N PRO A 60 -10.00 -1.38 -2.57
CA PRO A 60 -9.78 -1.31 -4.02
C PRO A 60 -11.08 -1.10 -4.80
N VAL A 61 -12.15 -1.79 -4.39
CA VAL A 61 -13.48 -1.70 -5.03
C VAL A 61 -14.08 -0.30 -4.85
N SER A 62 -14.12 0.21 -3.62
CA SER A 62 -14.68 1.55 -3.35
C SER A 62 -13.83 2.65 -4.00
N PHE A 63 -12.51 2.46 -4.07
CA PHE A 63 -11.59 3.40 -4.69
C PHE A 63 -11.77 3.48 -6.21
N LYS A 64 -11.97 2.32 -6.85
CA LYS A 64 -12.34 2.25 -8.28
C LYS A 64 -13.69 2.91 -8.54
N ALA A 65 -14.71 2.58 -7.76
CA ALA A 65 -16.06 3.11 -7.92
C ALA A 65 -16.13 4.64 -7.73
N ARG A 66 -15.43 5.15 -6.71
CA ARG A 66 -15.49 6.59 -6.35
C ARG A 66 -14.58 7.47 -7.18
N PHE A 67 -13.39 6.99 -7.54
CA PHE A 67 -12.34 7.80 -8.15
C PHE A 67 -11.90 7.29 -9.53
N ASN A 68 -12.47 6.20 -10.02
CA ASN A 68 -12.06 5.55 -11.27
C ASN A 68 -10.53 5.34 -11.34
N ILE A 69 -9.94 4.84 -10.25
CA ILE A 69 -8.51 4.53 -10.12
C ILE A 69 -8.36 3.01 -10.19
N GLU A 70 -7.47 2.53 -11.02
CA GLU A 70 -7.09 1.13 -11.04
C GLU A 70 -6.15 0.84 -9.87
N VAL A 71 -6.52 -0.12 -9.03
CA VAL A 71 -5.72 -0.54 -7.87
C VAL A 71 -5.30 -1.98 -8.06
N ARG A 72 -3.99 -2.21 -8.02
CA ARG A 72 -3.39 -3.55 -8.08
C ARG A 72 -2.73 -3.83 -6.73
N ILE A 73 -3.41 -4.60 -5.89
CA ILE A 73 -2.89 -5.13 -4.62
C ILE A 73 -2.02 -6.37 -4.87
N LYS A 74 -1.25 -6.81 -3.85
CA LYS A 74 -0.28 -7.92 -3.96
C LYS A 74 0.68 -7.74 -5.14
N SER A 75 0.92 -6.50 -5.54
CA SER A 75 1.68 -6.11 -6.71
C SER A 75 2.84 -5.23 -6.29
N GLU A 76 4.01 -5.83 -6.12
CA GLU A 76 5.21 -5.14 -5.66
C GLU A 76 6.04 -4.62 -6.83
N VAL A 77 6.30 -3.33 -6.85
CA VAL A 77 7.27 -2.76 -7.78
C VAL A 77 8.68 -3.06 -7.29
N LYS A 78 9.39 -3.88 -8.04
CA LYS A 78 10.74 -4.37 -7.72
C LYS A 78 11.85 -3.47 -8.26
N ALA A 79 11.59 -2.81 -9.39
CA ALA A 79 12.56 -1.92 -10.02
C ALA A 79 11.84 -0.82 -10.81
N ILE A 80 12.53 0.29 -10.96
CA ILE A 80 12.15 1.41 -11.83
C ILE A 80 13.21 1.50 -12.91
N GLU A 81 12.78 1.52 -14.16
CA GLU A 81 13.61 1.71 -15.36
C GLU A 81 13.33 3.11 -15.94
N PRO A 82 13.96 4.18 -15.42
CA PRO A 82 13.59 5.56 -15.77
C PRO A 82 13.79 5.88 -17.24
N GLU A 83 14.86 5.34 -17.85
CA GLU A 83 15.18 5.56 -19.26
C GLU A 83 14.09 5.04 -20.20
N ASN A 84 13.45 3.94 -19.81
CA ASN A 84 12.35 3.32 -20.55
C ASN A 84 10.97 3.80 -20.07
N LYS A 85 10.91 4.64 -19.03
CA LYS A 85 9.68 5.01 -18.32
C LYS A 85 8.82 3.79 -17.96
N GLN A 86 9.46 2.76 -17.39
CA GLN A 86 8.81 1.52 -17.00
C GLN A 86 9.12 1.16 -15.56
N VAL A 87 8.23 0.38 -14.97
CA VAL A 87 8.46 -0.30 -13.70
C VAL A 87 8.35 -1.81 -13.91
N VAL A 88 9.11 -2.56 -13.11
CA VAL A 88 9.04 -4.02 -13.04
C VAL A 88 8.20 -4.40 -11.84
N ILE A 89 7.12 -5.13 -12.06
CA ILE A 89 6.15 -5.52 -11.05
C ILE A 89 6.20 -7.03 -10.82
N LYS A 90 6.26 -7.44 -9.55
CA LYS A 90 6.02 -8.80 -9.10
C LYS A 90 4.59 -8.89 -8.58
N ASP A 91 3.76 -9.65 -9.26
CA ASP A 91 2.44 -10.05 -8.80
C ASP A 91 2.55 -11.28 -7.89
N TRP A 92 2.33 -11.08 -6.60
CA TRP A 92 2.41 -12.14 -5.60
C TRP A 92 1.21 -13.09 -5.61
N ALA A 93 0.08 -12.69 -6.19
CA ALA A 93 -1.09 -13.55 -6.32
C ALA A 93 -0.89 -14.62 -7.41
N THR A 94 -0.28 -14.24 -8.52
CA THR A 94 -0.07 -15.14 -9.68
C THR A 94 1.37 -15.65 -9.81
N GLY A 95 2.32 -15.06 -9.07
CA GLY A 95 3.74 -15.35 -9.19
C GLY A 95 4.39 -14.77 -10.44
N LYS A 96 3.67 -14.02 -11.27
CA LYS A 96 4.20 -13.44 -12.52
C LYS A 96 5.01 -12.18 -12.26
N THR A 97 5.93 -11.91 -13.16
CA THR A 97 6.66 -10.64 -13.23
C THR A 97 6.39 -10.01 -14.58
N TYR A 98 6.07 -8.72 -14.58
CA TYR A 98 5.76 -8.00 -15.81
C TYR A 98 6.24 -6.55 -15.73
N ARG A 99 6.19 -5.83 -16.85
CA ARG A 99 6.51 -4.41 -16.94
C ARG A 99 5.25 -3.59 -17.23
N GLU A 100 5.22 -2.37 -16.70
CA GLU A 100 4.18 -1.38 -16.94
C GLU A 100 4.83 -0.03 -17.22
N SER A 101 4.34 0.70 -18.21
CA SER A 101 4.87 2.02 -18.56
C SER A 101 4.16 3.14 -17.82
N PHE A 102 4.84 4.27 -17.66
CA PHE A 102 4.29 5.46 -17.02
C PHE A 102 4.74 6.74 -17.71
N ASP A 103 3.88 7.75 -17.73
CA ASP A 103 4.26 9.14 -18.07
C ASP A 103 4.82 9.88 -16.87
N LYS A 104 4.13 9.72 -15.72
CA LYS A 104 4.49 10.29 -14.42
C LYS A 104 4.45 9.20 -13.36
N LEU A 105 5.41 9.24 -12.45
CA LEU A 105 5.55 8.27 -11.37
C LEU A 105 5.57 8.99 -10.02
N VAL A 106 4.75 8.51 -9.09
CA VAL A 106 4.73 8.95 -7.69
C VAL A 106 5.24 7.81 -6.82
N LEU A 107 6.19 8.13 -5.95
CA LEU A 107 6.79 7.17 -5.01
C LEU A 107 6.27 7.44 -3.60
N SER A 108 5.51 6.49 -3.05
CA SER A 108 4.99 6.51 -1.69
C SER A 108 5.21 5.16 -0.99
N PRO A 109 6.45 4.62 -0.99
CA PRO A 109 6.73 3.25 -0.56
C PRO A 109 6.54 3.03 0.95
N GLY A 110 6.40 4.10 1.73
CA GLY A 110 6.31 4.03 3.18
C GLY A 110 7.66 3.73 3.84
N ALA A 111 7.62 3.04 4.97
CA ALA A 111 8.78 2.69 5.78
C ALA A 111 8.65 1.26 6.29
N GLU A 112 9.74 0.68 6.73
CA GLU A 112 9.78 -0.59 7.44
C GLU A 112 10.25 -0.37 8.88
N PRO A 113 9.78 -1.18 9.86
CA PRO A 113 10.27 -1.11 11.21
C PRO A 113 11.75 -1.44 11.32
N VAL A 114 12.50 -0.64 12.04
CA VAL A 114 13.89 -0.95 12.38
C VAL A 114 13.90 -1.78 13.66
N LEU A 115 14.50 -2.97 13.61
CA LEU A 115 14.75 -3.77 14.78
C LEU A 115 16.09 -3.34 15.39
N PRO A 116 16.10 -2.79 16.64
CA PRO A 116 17.35 -2.44 17.30
C PRO A 116 18.17 -3.70 17.59
N PRO A 117 19.51 -3.57 17.72
CA PRO A 117 20.39 -4.70 17.94
C PRO A 117 20.41 -5.14 19.43
N TRP A 118 19.24 -5.33 20.01
CA TRP A 118 19.10 -5.78 21.40
C TRP A 118 19.10 -7.30 21.49
N GLU A 119 19.67 -7.81 22.56
CA GLU A 119 19.61 -9.22 22.88
C GLU A 119 18.13 -9.64 23.06
N GLY A 120 17.75 -10.77 22.47
CA GLY A 120 16.39 -11.29 22.56
C GLY A 120 15.36 -10.64 21.65
N ILE A 121 15.67 -9.61 20.85
CA ILE A 121 14.69 -8.91 19.99
C ILE A 121 14.04 -9.82 18.94
N ARG A 122 14.67 -10.98 18.64
CA ARG A 122 14.15 -11.98 17.71
C ARG A 122 13.52 -13.19 18.40
N THR A 123 13.26 -13.10 19.70
CA THR A 123 12.58 -14.14 20.46
C THR A 123 11.15 -14.29 19.96
N GLU A 124 10.65 -15.52 19.95
CA GLU A 124 9.27 -15.82 19.60
C GLU A 124 8.29 -15.02 20.49
N GLY A 125 7.23 -14.50 19.89
CA GLY A 125 6.25 -13.64 20.57
C GLY A 125 6.58 -12.14 20.53
N ILE A 126 7.72 -11.74 19.97
CA ILE A 126 8.04 -10.31 19.75
C ILE A 126 7.72 -9.96 18.29
N PHE A 127 6.83 -9.00 18.11
CA PHE A 127 6.37 -8.57 16.81
C PHE A 127 6.61 -7.07 16.59
N THR A 128 6.75 -6.68 15.34
CA THR A 128 6.66 -5.27 14.94
C THR A 128 5.24 -4.97 14.49
N LEU A 129 4.83 -3.72 14.63
CA LEU A 129 3.53 -3.25 14.15
C LEU A 129 3.73 -2.21 13.06
N ARG A 130 3.43 -2.59 11.81
CA ARG A 130 3.57 -1.70 10.67
C ARG A 130 2.34 -1.65 9.77
N ASN A 131 1.67 -2.77 9.59
CA ASN A 131 0.56 -2.92 8.66
C ASN A 131 -0.58 -3.74 9.29
N VAL A 132 -1.70 -3.87 8.57
CA VAL A 132 -2.88 -4.60 9.07
C VAL A 132 -2.57 -6.08 9.34
N ALA A 133 -1.75 -6.73 8.51
CA ALA A 133 -1.39 -8.13 8.72
C ALA A 133 -0.59 -8.37 10.01
N ASP A 134 0.11 -7.34 10.52
CA ASP A 134 0.81 -7.44 11.81
C ASP A 134 -0.18 -7.45 12.98
N THR A 135 -1.40 -6.91 12.81
CA THR A 135 -2.44 -6.92 13.86
C THR A 135 -3.18 -8.25 13.95
N ASP A 136 -3.04 -9.10 12.95
CA ASP A 136 -3.72 -10.40 12.84
C ASP A 136 -2.87 -11.54 13.48
N ARG A 137 -1.70 -11.21 14.07
CA ARG A 137 -0.76 -12.14 14.74
C ARG A 137 -1.00 -12.16 16.24
#